data_452af3e64d5fab04fc269bff80f4f26b
#
_entry.id   452af3e64d5fab04fc269bff80f4f26b
#
_cell.length_a   1.000
_cell.length_b   1.000
_cell.length_c   1.000
_cell.angle_alpha   90.00
_cell.angle_beta   90.00
_cell.angle_gamma   90.00
#
_symmetry.space_group_name_H-M   'P 1'
#
loop_
_entity.id
_entity.type
_entity.pdbx_description
1 polymer ?
#
loop_
_entity_poly.entity_id
_entity_poly.type
_entity_poly.pdbx_seq_one_letter_code
_entity_poly.pdbx_strand_id
1 'polypeptide(L)'
;NGAQNEFILVVNFDGLNTKTHGGTSFITHAATGGDMNPNLIGINGGWQGITVTKEFVDKFDASARNGNNEPTAWKDKRAMFHTGGQTYENTNIKEFKTAGYAVTKFRNISSTGAVGKDPAKDFPDTDLPLIRLAEVYLTYAEAVLRGGAGGDRATALGYINQLRTRAYGSAAGNIADADLTLDFILDERARE
;
A
#
# COMPACT_ATOMS: atom_id res chain seq x y z
N ASN A 1 -12.13 3.43 -14.57
CA ASN A 1 -11.26 3.08 -13.45
C ASN A 1 -9.90 2.62 -14.01
N GLY A 2 -8.79 3.35 -13.72
CA GLY A 2 -7.47 3.10 -14.34
C GLY A 2 -6.80 1.78 -13.94
N ALA A 3 -7.38 1.03 -12.99
CA ALA A 3 -6.87 -0.24 -12.50
C ALA A 3 -7.58 -1.48 -13.08
N GLN A 4 -8.46 -1.32 -14.06
CA GLN A 4 -9.23 -2.43 -14.65
C GLN A 4 -8.35 -3.56 -15.20
N ASN A 5 -7.17 -3.25 -15.72
CA ASN A 5 -6.24 -4.24 -16.25
C ASN A 5 -5.41 -4.95 -15.16
N GLU A 6 -5.48 -4.50 -13.92
CA GLU A 6 -4.74 -5.07 -12.79
C GLU A 6 -5.63 -5.92 -11.89
N PHE A 7 -6.90 -5.57 -11.77
CA PHE A 7 -7.84 -6.26 -10.88
C PHE A 7 -8.44 -7.52 -11.54
N ILE A 8 -8.29 -8.66 -10.86
CA ILE A 8 -8.86 -9.94 -11.27
C ILE A 8 -10.17 -10.19 -10.53
N LEU A 9 -10.18 -9.93 -9.21
CA LEU A 9 -11.36 -10.05 -8.37
C LEU A 9 -11.41 -8.88 -7.38
N VAL A 10 -12.56 -8.22 -7.34
CA VAL A 10 -12.81 -7.09 -6.43
C VAL A 10 -14.13 -7.26 -5.69
N VAL A 11 -14.20 -6.70 -4.50
CA VAL A 11 -15.47 -6.41 -3.82
C VAL A 11 -15.79 -4.94 -4.09
N ASN A 12 -16.88 -4.70 -4.79
CA ASN A 12 -17.29 -3.36 -5.13
C ASN A 12 -17.93 -2.66 -3.93
N PHE A 13 -17.53 -1.41 -3.73
CA PHE A 13 -18.13 -0.51 -2.77
C PHE A 13 -18.73 0.71 -3.48
N ASP A 14 -19.86 1.15 -2.99
CA ASP A 14 -20.56 2.33 -3.47
C ASP A 14 -21.10 3.09 -2.24
N GLY A 15 -20.60 4.28 -2.01
CA GLY A 15 -20.94 5.09 -0.83
C GLY A 15 -22.41 5.45 -0.70
N LEU A 16 -23.23 5.24 -1.72
CA LEU A 16 -24.68 5.44 -1.66
C LEU A 16 -25.43 4.15 -1.25
N ASN A 17 -24.97 2.99 -1.71
CA ASN A 17 -25.71 1.73 -1.61
C ASN A 17 -25.08 0.73 -0.65
N THR A 18 -23.74 0.70 -0.52
CA THR A 18 -23.02 -0.23 0.37
C THR A 18 -22.54 0.47 1.64
N LYS A 19 -23.50 0.91 2.47
CA LYS A 19 -23.21 1.68 3.68
C LYS A 19 -22.85 0.78 4.85
N THR A 20 -21.56 0.70 5.13
CA THR A 20 -21.02 -0.04 6.27
C THR A 20 -19.79 0.65 6.85
N HIS A 21 -19.62 0.62 8.16
CA HIS A 21 -18.41 1.10 8.83
C HIS A 21 -17.25 0.09 8.79
N GLY A 22 -17.49 -1.13 8.28
CA GLY A 22 -16.47 -2.11 7.93
C GLY A 22 -15.92 -1.91 6.53
N GLY A 23 -15.18 -2.89 6.02
CA GLY A 23 -14.64 -2.88 4.66
C GLY A 23 -13.77 -1.67 4.36
N THR A 24 -14.01 -1.02 3.23
CA THR A 24 -13.19 0.12 2.78
C THR A 24 -13.43 1.40 3.58
N SER A 25 -14.59 1.58 4.22
CA SER A 25 -14.79 2.66 5.20
C SER A 25 -13.81 2.53 6.35
N PHE A 26 -13.64 1.30 6.90
CA PHE A 26 -12.69 1.07 7.98
C PHE A 26 -11.25 1.42 7.56
N ILE A 27 -10.77 0.90 6.44
CA ILE A 27 -9.37 1.11 6.03
C ILE A 27 -9.06 2.55 5.59
N THR A 28 -10.04 3.31 5.13
CA THR A 28 -9.85 4.74 4.80
C THR A 28 -9.89 5.63 6.03
N HIS A 29 -10.88 5.45 6.92
CA HIS A 29 -11.05 6.28 8.11
C HIS A 29 -10.05 5.93 9.22
N ALA A 30 -9.85 4.65 9.51
CA ALA A 30 -8.95 4.23 10.58
C ALA A 30 -7.47 4.48 10.27
N ALA A 31 -7.10 4.52 8.99
CA ALA A 31 -5.75 4.88 8.56
C ALA A 31 -5.49 6.39 8.57
N THR A 32 -6.53 7.22 8.69
CA THR A 32 -6.41 8.68 8.70
C THR A 32 -6.28 9.18 10.13
N GLY A 33 -5.15 9.81 10.46
CA GLY A 33 -4.86 10.29 11.81
C GLY A 33 -3.78 11.36 11.86
N GLY A 34 -3.34 11.71 13.08
CA GLY A 34 -2.36 12.76 13.29
C GLY A 34 -2.81 14.11 12.74
N ASP A 35 -1.95 14.77 11.99
CA ASP A 35 -2.22 16.05 11.31
C ASP A 35 -2.73 15.88 9.87
N MET A 36 -3.12 14.67 9.47
CA MET A 36 -3.69 14.41 8.13
C MET A 36 -5.00 15.18 7.95
N ASN A 37 -5.14 15.83 6.78
CA ASN A 37 -6.39 16.46 6.38
C ASN A 37 -7.35 15.44 5.76
N PRO A 38 -8.49 15.08 6.40
CA PRO A 38 -9.43 14.08 5.87
C PRO A 38 -9.99 14.44 4.49
N ASN A 39 -10.12 15.74 4.18
CA ASN A 39 -10.61 16.17 2.87
C ASN A 39 -9.67 15.75 1.72
N LEU A 40 -8.35 15.65 1.97
CA LEU A 40 -7.38 15.16 0.99
C LEU A 40 -7.44 13.64 0.78
N ILE A 41 -8.16 12.95 1.67
CA ILE A 41 -8.45 11.52 1.58
C ILE A 41 -9.86 11.30 0.98
N GLY A 42 -10.71 12.34 0.97
CA GLY A 42 -12.08 12.28 0.48
C GLY A 42 -13.10 11.74 1.49
N ILE A 43 -12.82 11.91 2.78
CA ILE A 43 -13.66 11.49 3.90
C ILE A 43 -13.97 12.67 4.83
N ASN A 44 -14.96 12.51 5.72
CA ASN A 44 -15.40 13.58 6.64
C ASN A 44 -14.57 13.64 7.93
N GLY A 45 -13.83 12.59 8.27
CA GLY A 45 -12.99 12.54 9.46
C GLY A 45 -12.17 11.27 9.55
N GLY A 46 -11.06 11.33 10.27
CA GLY A 46 -10.24 10.16 10.57
C GLY A 46 -10.63 9.53 11.90
N TRP A 47 -10.62 8.19 11.99
CA TRP A 47 -10.83 7.48 13.25
C TRP A 47 -9.54 7.22 14.00
N GLN A 48 -8.41 7.23 13.29
CA GLN A 48 -7.08 6.93 13.81
C GLN A 48 -6.99 5.48 14.32
N GLY A 49 -5.78 4.94 14.46
CA GLY A 49 -5.57 3.63 15.05
C GLY A 49 -4.99 2.57 14.14
N ILE A 50 -4.86 2.82 12.83
CA ILE A 50 -4.06 2.00 11.91
C ILE A 50 -2.79 2.76 11.55
N THR A 51 -1.67 2.29 12.06
CA THR A 51 -0.33 2.76 11.74
C THR A 51 0.56 1.56 11.40
N VAL A 52 1.72 1.82 10.82
CA VAL A 52 2.70 0.77 10.48
C VAL A 52 3.87 0.79 11.44
N THR A 53 4.48 -0.37 11.62
CA THR A 53 5.68 -0.50 12.43
C THR A 53 6.92 -0.04 11.67
N LYS A 54 7.98 0.28 12.40
CA LYS A 54 9.29 0.62 11.86
C LYS A 54 9.83 -0.46 10.92
N GLU A 55 9.67 -1.74 11.30
CA GLU A 55 10.15 -2.88 10.50
C GLU A 55 9.47 -2.97 9.14
N PHE A 56 8.20 -2.55 9.06
CA PHE A 56 7.51 -2.46 7.77
C PHE A 56 7.99 -1.27 6.95
N VAL A 57 8.15 -0.10 7.56
CA VAL A 57 8.67 1.10 6.89
C VAL A 57 10.08 0.86 6.32
N ASP A 58 10.94 0.16 7.07
CA ASP A 58 12.31 -0.16 6.67
C ASP A 58 12.43 -1.14 5.49
N LYS A 59 11.33 -1.77 5.10
CA LYS A 59 11.30 -2.57 3.85
C LYS A 59 11.37 -1.72 2.58
N PHE A 60 11.18 -0.40 2.70
CA PHE A 60 11.17 0.53 1.57
C PHE A 60 12.45 1.39 1.55
N ASP A 61 13.05 1.53 0.36
CA ASP A 61 14.26 2.32 0.15
C ASP A 61 14.00 3.80 0.43
N ALA A 62 14.52 4.31 1.54
CA ALA A 62 14.43 5.72 1.86
C ALA A 62 15.23 6.58 0.86
N SER A 63 14.63 7.66 0.39
CA SER A 63 15.29 8.70 -0.43
C SER A 63 15.64 9.94 0.38
N ALA A 64 14.97 10.16 1.53
CA ALA A 64 15.30 11.21 2.48
C ALA A 64 15.07 10.76 3.92
N ARG A 65 15.82 11.35 4.85
CA ARG A 65 15.73 11.12 6.29
C ARG A 65 15.77 12.44 7.04
N ASN A 66 15.15 12.50 8.22
CA ASN A 66 15.21 13.66 9.12
C ASN A 66 16.48 13.66 9.98
N GLY A 67 16.61 14.64 10.88
CA GLY A 67 17.75 14.78 11.79
C GLY A 67 17.96 13.61 12.76
N ASN A 68 16.94 12.81 13.00
CA ASN A 68 17.01 11.59 13.83
C ASN A 68 17.29 10.32 13.00
N ASN A 69 17.65 10.47 11.73
CA ASN A 69 17.86 9.37 10.78
C ASN A 69 16.60 8.55 10.49
N GLU A 70 15.40 9.10 10.70
CA GLU A 70 14.13 8.46 10.40
C GLU A 70 13.73 8.73 8.94
N PRO A 71 13.22 7.75 8.19
CA PRO A 71 12.86 7.95 6.79
C PRO A 71 11.64 8.87 6.65
N THR A 72 11.72 9.84 5.73
CA THR A 72 10.66 10.83 5.47
C THR A 72 10.21 10.86 4.02
N ALA A 73 10.98 10.25 3.11
CA ALA A 73 10.61 10.03 1.72
C ALA A 73 11.24 8.74 1.20
N TRP A 74 10.68 8.19 0.13
CA TRP A 74 11.08 6.88 -0.42
C TRP A 74 11.21 6.94 -1.94
N LYS A 75 12.05 6.06 -2.49
CA LYS A 75 12.20 5.85 -3.93
C LYS A 75 11.04 5.02 -4.48
N ASP A 76 10.53 4.07 -3.70
CA ASP A 76 9.41 3.21 -4.02
C ASP A 76 8.09 3.96 -3.77
N LYS A 77 7.30 4.19 -4.83
CA LYS A 77 6.04 4.95 -4.75
C LYS A 77 4.93 4.22 -3.99
N ARG A 78 5.11 2.93 -3.68
CA ARG A 78 4.20 2.16 -2.82
C ARG A 78 4.36 2.51 -1.35
N ALA A 79 5.46 3.15 -0.96
CA ALA A 79 5.69 3.68 0.39
C ALA A 79 4.79 4.90 0.65
N MET A 80 3.50 4.65 0.73
CA MET A 80 2.47 5.68 0.91
C MET A 80 2.26 5.96 2.40
N PHE A 81 3.29 6.52 3.05
CA PHE A 81 3.28 6.85 4.47
C PHE A 81 3.12 8.35 4.70
N HIS A 82 2.34 8.69 5.74
CA HIS A 82 2.27 10.03 6.30
C HIS A 82 3.10 10.07 7.58
N THR A 83 4.03 11.01 7.66
CA THR A 83 5.00 11.13 8.76
C THR A 83 4.73 12.32 9.67
N GLY A 84 3.94 13.31 9.22
CA GLY A 84 3.61 14.50 9.99
C GLY A 84 2.84 14.15 11.26
N GLY A 85 3.28 14.66 12.40
CA GLY A 85 2.64 14.36 13.69
C GLY A 85 2.71 12.88 14.12
N GLN A 86 3.51 12.05 13.45
CA GLN A 86 3.67 10.62 13.73
C GLN A 86 5.10 10.31 14.20
N THR A 87 5.25 9.29 15.04
CA THR A 87 6.57 8.77 15.42
C THR A 87 6.98 7.62 14.52
N TYR A 88 8.26 7.49 14.23
CA TYR A 88 8.79 6.38 13.45
C TYR A 88 8.72 5.05 14.20
N GLU A 89 9.04 5.07 15.50
CA GLU A 89 8.95 3.91 16.37
C GLU A 89 7.63 3.92 17.16
N ASN A 90 6.98 2.76 17.21
CA ASN A 90 5.82 2.54 18.05
C ASN A 90 6.29 1.98 19.41
N THR A 91 6.72 2.87 20.30
CA THR A 91 7.20 2.52 21.64
C THR A 91 6.08 2.42 22.69
N ASN A 92 4.89 2.93 22.36
CA ASN A 92 3.74 2.91 23.25
C ASN A 92 2.45 2.59 22.49
N ILE A 93 2.02 1.36 22.53
CA ILE A 93 0.80 0.88 21.84
C ILE A 93 -0.48 1.64 22.26
N LYS A 94 -0.46 2.34 23.41
CA LYS A 94 -1.60 3.15 23.85
C LYS A 94 -1.67 4.50 23.13
N GLU A 95 -0.59 4.94 22.51
CA GLU A 95 -0.52 6.16 21.69
C GLU A 95 -0.94 5.92 20.24
N PHE A 96 -2.03 5.19 20.06
CA PHE A 96 -2.52 4.73 18.75
C PHE A 96 -2.77 5.86 17.73
N LYS A 97 -2.79 7.12 18.16
CA LYS A 97 -3.00 8.28 17.29
C LYS A 97 -1.72 8.72 16.57
N THR A 98 -0.57 8.57 17.21
CA THR A 98 0.70 9.14 16.77
C THR A 98 1.81 8.11 16.66
N ALA A 99 1.68 6.93 17.29
CA ALA A 99 2.71 5.91 17.30
C ALA A 99 2.69 5.10 15.99
N GLY A 100 3.78 5.13 15.26
CA GLY A 100 3.93 4.57 13.92
C GLY A 100 3.45 5.52 12.81
N TYR A 101 4.00 5.40 11.60
CA TYR A 101 3.54 6.20 10.47
C TYR A 101 2.14 5.77 10.00
N ALA A 102 1.32 6.75 9.61
CA ALA A 102 -0.01 6.47 9.06
C ALA A 102 0.10 6.06 7.59
N VAL A 103 -0.87 5.24 7.11
CA VAL A 103 -0.89 4.72 5.74
C VAL A 103 -1.88 5.51 4.90
N THR A 104 -1.45 6.00 3.73
CA THR A 104 -2.29 6.79 2.82
C THR A 104 -2.66 6.04 1.54
N LYS A 105 -2.57 4.72 1.55
CA LYS A 105 -2.78 3.87 0.37
C LYS A 105 -4.23 3.89 -0.12
N PHE A 106 -5.20 3.86 0.80
CA PHE A 106 -6.61 3.87 0.47
C PHE A 106 -7.20 5.27 0.64
N ARG A 107 -7.86 5.76 -0.42
CA ARG A 107 -8.47 7.09 -0.46
C ARG A 107 -9.81 7.01 -1.17
N ASN A 108 -10.75 7.82 -0.74
CA ASN A 108 -12.04 8.01 -1.41
C ASN A 108 -11.98 9.13 -2.46
N ILE A 109 -10.87 9.20 -3.20
CA ILE A 109 -10.62 10.16 -4.28
C ILE A 109 -10.15 9.39 -5.50
N SER A 110 -10.78 9.61 -6.63
CA SER A 110 -10.39 9.01 -7.92
C SER A 110 -9.06 9.56 -8.44
N SER A 111 -8.49 8.90 -9.43
CA SER A 111 -7.28 9.38 -10.13
C SER A 111 -7.47 10.74 -10.83
N THR A 112 -8.71 11.17 -11.06
CA THR A 112 -9.06 12.49 -11.63
C THR A 112 -9.36 13.54 -10.57
N GLY A 113 -9.23 13.20 -9.27
CA GLY A 113 -9.48 14.11 -8.15
C GLY A 113 -10.94 14.18 -7.69
N ALA A 114 -11.85 13.40 -8.30
CA ALA A 114 -13.24 13.38 -7.87
C ALA A 114 -13.39 12.61 -6.55
N VAL A 115 -14.09 13.20 -5.59
CA VAL A 115 -14.46 12.56 -4.32
C VAL A 115 -15.59 11.56 -4.56
N GLY A 116 -15.68 10.52 -3.72
CA GLY A 116 -16.76 9.54 -3.76
C GLY A 116 -18.16 10.15 -3.64
N LYS A 117 -19.17 9.38 -4.00
CA LYS A 117 -20.56 9.84 -4.22
C LYS A 117 -21.32 10.18 -2.94
N ASP A 118 -20.93 9.65 -1.79
CA ASP A 118 -21.61 9.95 -0.53
C ASP A 118 -21.39 11.42 -0.15
N PRO A 119 -22.46 12.26 -0.10
CA PRO A 119 -22.33 13.68 0.24
C PRO A 119 -21.81 13.90 1.67
N ALA A 120 -22.06 12.97 2.59
CA ALA A 120 -21.57 13.02 3.97
C ALA A 120 -20.10 12.59 4.06
N LYS A 121 -19.54 11.93 3.03
CA LYS A 121 -18.18 11.37 2.98
C LYS A 121 -17.88 10.35 4.07
N ASP A 122 -18.92 9.68 4.58
CA ASP A 122 -18.81 8.59 5.55
C ASP A 122 -18.43 7.27 4.87
N PHE A 123 -19.01 7.03 3.69
CA PHE A 123 -18.91 5.76 2.98
C PHE A 123 -18.17 5.95 1.65
N PRO A 124 -17.00 5.31 1.48
CA PRO A 124 -16.22 5.46 0.26
C PRO A 124 -16.75 4.62 -0.91
N ASP A 125 -16.46 5.09 -2.13
CA ASP A 125 -16.63 4.34 -3.38
C ASP A 125 -15.41 3.46 -3.69
N THR A 126 -14.44 3.38 -2.79
CA THR A 126 -13.18 2.66 -3.01
C THR A 126 -13.43 1.16 -2.97
N ASP A 127 -13.20 0.48 -4.09
CA ASP A 127 -13.30 -0.98 -4.18
C ASP A 127 -12.16 -1.67 -3.42
N LEU A 128 -12.43 -2.87 -2.90
CA LEU A 128 -11.44 -3.72 -2.25
C LEU A 128 -10.94 -4.78 -3.24
N PRO A 129 -9.71 -4.67 -3.75
CA PRO A 129 -9.14 -5.68 -4.62
C PRO A 129 -8.74 -6.91 -3.79
N LEU A 130 -9.42 -8.04 -4.02
CA LEU A 130 -9.09 -9.32 -3.39
C LEU A 130 -7.95 -10.04 -4.12
N ILE A 131 -7.99 -10.03 -5.46
CA ILE A 131 -6.95 -10.63 -6.30
C ILE A 131 -6.54 -9.62 -7.37
N ARG A 132 -5.23 -9.35 -7.43
CA ARG A 132 -4.61 -8.47 -8.41
C ARG A 132 -3.56 -9.22 -9.23
N LEU A 133 -3.24 -8.71 -10.40
CA LEU A 133 -2.19 -9.28 -11.25
C LEU A 133 -0.82 -9.37 -10.54
N ALA A 134 -0.52 -8.39 -9.68
CA ALA A 134 0.69 -8.42 -8.86
C ALA A 134 0.78 -9.67 -7.98
N GLU A 135 -0.34 -10.12 -7.38
CA GLU A 135 -0.39 -11.36 -6.60
C GLU A 135 -0.08 -12.58 -7.46
N VAL A 136 -0.58 -12.61 -8.69
CA VAL A 136 -0.28 -13.71 -9.63
C VAL A 136 1.22 -13.76 -9.97
N TYR A 137 1.84 -12.60 -10.20
CA TYR A 137 3.27 -12.51 -10.49
C TYR A 137 4.14 -12.98 -9.32
N LEU A 138 3.79 -12.56 -8.10
CA LEU A 138 4.48 -12.96 -6.88
C LEU A 138 4.31 -14.45 -6.61
N THR A 139 3.09 -14.98 -6.80
CA THR A 139 2.80 -16.41 -6.63
C THR A 139 3.54 -17.26 -7.66
N TYR A 140 3.61 -16.83 -8.93
CA TYR A 140 4.40 -17.50 -9.94
C TYR A 140 5.88 -17.56 -9.54
N ALA A 141 6.46 -16.43 -9.15
CA ALA A 141 7.86 -16.37 -8.75
C ALA A 141 8.14 -17.25 -7.53
N GLU A 142 7.28 -17.24 -6.54
CA GLU A 142 7.40 -18.11 -5.36
C GLU A 142 7.31 -19.60 -5.75
N ALA A 143 6.36 -19.98 -6.59
CA ALA A 143 6.21 -21.37 -7.06
C ALA A 143 7.46 -21.87 -7.80
N VAL A 144 8.03 -21.05 -8.68
CA VAL A 144 9.29 -21.36 -9.38
C VAL A 144 10.44 -21.57 -8.40
N LEU A 145 10.61 -20.68 -7.43
CA LEU A 145 11.67 -20.77 -6.42
C LEU A 145 11.51 -21.99 -5.50
N ARG A 146 10.28 -22.47 -5.32
CA ARG A 146 9.98 -23.70 -4.58
C ARG A 146 10.10 -24.97 -5.41
N GLY A 147 10.54 -24.87 -6.67
CA GLY A 147 10.70 -26.03 -7.57
C GLY A 147 9.44 -26.48 -8.29
N GLY A 148 8.42 -25.61 -8.39
CA GLY A 148 7.22 -25.88 -9.16
C GLY A 148 7.52 -26.15 -10.63
N ALA A 149 6.87 -27.17 -11.21
CA ALA A 149 7.05 -27.52 -12.61
C ALA A 149 6.29 -26.55 -13.54
N GLY A 150 6.78 -26.40 -14.78
CA GLY A 150 6.14 -25.60 -15.83
C GLY A 150 6.41 -24.09 -15.79
N GLY A 151 7.27 -23.64 -14.88
CA GLY A 151 7.75 -22.26 -14.82
C GLY A 151 9.28 -22.20 -14.95
N ASP A 152 9.81 -21.00 -15.19
CA ASP A 152 11.24 -20.76 -15.25
C ASP A 152 11.64 -19.49 -14.49
N ARG A 153 12.90 -19.44 -14.05
CA ARG A 153 13.44 -18.39 -13.21
C ARG A 153 13.56 -17.05 -13.93
N ALA A 154 13.84 -17.04 -15.22
CA ALA A 154 13.98 -15.80 -15.99
C ALA A 154 12.62 -15.10 -16.13
N THR A 155 11.55 -15.85 -16.38
CA THR A 155 10.17 -15.33 -16.39
C THR A 155 9.78 -14.81 -15.01
N ALA A 156 10.10 -15.53 -13.93
CA ALA A 156 9.85 -15.09 -12.56
C ALA A 156 10.54 -13.75 -12.26
N LEU A 157 11.83 -13.62 -12.59
CA LEU A 157 12.57 -12.37 -12.45
C LEU A 157 11.94 -11.25 -13.27
N GLY A 158 11.50 -11.54 -14.50
CA GLY A 158 10.80 -10.59 -15.37
C GLY A 158 9.54 -10.03 -14.73
N TYR A 159 8.69 -10.87 -14.14
CA TYR A 159 7.48 -10.45 -13.45
C TYR A 159 7.77 -9.58 -12.21
N ILE A 160 8.74 -9.97 -11.40
CA ILE A 160 9.13 -9.15 -10.24
C ILE A 160 9.65 -7.79 -10.70
N ASN A 161 10.50 -7.75 -11.73
CA ASN A 161 11.04 -6.50 -12.23
C ASN A 161 9.98 -5.62 -12.90
N GLN A 162 8.89 -6.18 -13.46
CA GLN A 162 7.74 -5.38 -13.90
C GLN A 162 7.06 -4.66 -12.74
N LEU A 163 6.81 -5.35 -11.61
CA LEU A 163 6.25 -4.73 -10.40
C LEU A 163 7.16 -3.61 -9.88
N ARG A 164 8.46 -3.86 -9.83
CA ARG A 164 9.44 -2.89 -9.33
C ARG A 164 9.61 -1.71 -10.27
N THR A 165 9.63 -1.91 -11.58
CA THR A 165 9.66 -0.82 -12.56
C THR A 165 8.43 0.09 -12.41
N ARG A 166 7.24 -0.47 -12.19
CA ARG A 166 6.04 0.31 -11.88
C ARG A 166 6.20 1.09 -10.59
N ALA A 167 6.67 0.45 -9.52
CA ALA A 167 6.83 1.02 -8.20
C ALA A 167 7.83 2.17 -8.15
N TYR A 168 8.96 2.03 -8.82
CA TYR A 168 10.01 3.06 -8.88
C TYR A 168 9.81 4.07 -10.02
N GLY A 169 8.94 3.76 -10.98
CA GLY A 169 8.75 4.54 -12.20
C GLY A 169 9.90 4.43 -13.21
N SER A 170 10.83 3.52 -12.97
CA SER A 170 11.99 3.21 -13.82
C SER A 170 12.59 1.86 -13.43
N ALA A 171 13.57 1.37 -14.20
CA ALA A 171 14.30 0.16 -13.86
C ALA A 171 15.28 0.30 -12.67
N ALA A 172 15.39 1.48 -12.05
CA ALA A 172 16.33 1.71 -10.94
C ALA A 172 16.05 0.85 -9.69
N GLY A 173 14.83 0.34 -9.55
CA GLY A 173 14.47 -0.60 -8.48
C GLY A 173 14.59 -2.07 -8.86
N ASN A 174 14.95 -2.42 -10.10
CA ASN A 174 15.01 -3.80 -10.56
C ASN A 174 16.13 -4.56 -9.86
N ILE A 175 15.91 -5.87 -9.69
CA ILE A 175 16.85 -6.78 -9.05
C ILE A 175 17.56 -7.66 -10.08
N ALA A 176 18.73 -8.16 -9.71
CA ALA A 176 19.43 -9.20 -10.47
C ALA A 176 18.93 -10.61 -10.11
N ASP A 177 19.27 -11.60 -10.91
CA ASP A 177 18.86 -12.99 -10.67
C ASP A 177 19.32 -13.51 -9.30
N ALA A 178 20.50 -13.15 -8.84
CA ALA A 178 21.03 -13.57 -7.55
C ALA A 178 20.18 -13.07 -6.36
N ASP A 179 19.49 -11.94 -6.51
CA ASP A 179 18.65 -11.33 -5.47
C ASP A 179 17.26 -11.95 -5.38
N LEU A 180 16.85 -12.72 -6.40
CA LEU A 180 15.55 -13.37 -6.44
C LEU A 180 15.52 -14.58 -5.50
N THR A 181 15.16 -14.36 -4.25
CA THR A 181 15.05 -15.36 -3.18
C THR A 181 13.64 -15.42 -2.60
N LEU A 182 13.32 -16.45 -1.82
CA LEU A 182 12.03 -16.56 -1.13
C LEU A 182 11.82 -15.42 -0.13
N ASP A 183 12.85 -15.04 0.60
CA ASP A 183 12.79 -13.92 1.54
C ASP A 183 12.54 -12.59 0.80
N PHE A 184 13.18 -12.40 -0.36
CA PHE A 184 12.91 -11.24 -1.20
C PHE A 184 11.46 -11.20 -1.67
N ILE A 185 10.90 -12.33 -2.12
CA ILE A 185 9.48 -12.42 -2.55
C ILE A 185 8.54 -12.10 -1.39
N LEU A 186 8.83 -12.58 -0.18
CA LEU A 186 8.03 -12.27 1.00
C LEU A 186 8.03 -10.76 1.29
N ASP A 187 9.19 -10.12 1.22
CA ASP A 187 9.32 -8.68 1.40
C ASP A 187 8.66 -7.88 0.27
N GLU A 188 8.77 -8.35 -0.98
CA GLU A 188 8.10 -7.70 -2.11
C GLU A 188 6.58 -7.81 -2.00
N ARG A 189 6.06 -8.93 -1.52
CA ARG A 189 4.63 -9.13 -1.22
C ARG A 189 4.15 -8.16 -0.13
N ALA A 190 4.97 -7.90 0.88
CA ALA A 190 4.65 -6.93 1.93
C ALA A 190 4.63 -5.49 1.39
N ARG A 191 5.50 -5.15 0.43
CA ARG A 191 5.53 -3.82 -0.21
C ARG A 191 4.35 -3.60 -1.17
N GLU A 192 3.84 -4.68 -1.82
CA GLU A 192 2.77 -4.63 -2.79
C GLU A 192 1.38 -4.47 -2.17
#